data_dfd20eb1c5bc0bc5c427433670af25f8
#
_entry.id   dfd20eb1c5bc0bc5c427433670af25f8
#
_cell.length_a   1.000
_cell.length_b   1.000
_cell.length_c   1.000
_cell.angle_alpha   90.00
_cell.angle_beta   90.00
_cell.angle_gamma   90.00
#
_symmetry.space_group_name_H-M   'P 1'
#
loop_
_entity.id
_entity.type
_entity.pdbx_description
1 polymer ?
#
loop_
_entity_poly.entity_id
_entity_poly.type
_entity_poly.pdbx_seq_one_letter_code
_entity_poly.pdbx_strand_id
1 'polypeptide(L)'
;MAGTAAHEILEGLELDHIGILVKDLDSAVTTFRTLFGYRQATVPVVNTRQKVRVVFLEKEGSLPLKLFEAVEPNSALARAARSGGVLHHLAYYTDDLEGTIESLVSLGARVLSPPQPGEAFDDHPIAFLYVGSGMNVELVTTRDWRGRIRAAAPARTGTTAEPADAMDLERKVGGSDGI
;
A
#
# COMPACT_ATOMS: atom_id res chain seq x y z
N MET A 1 15.08 14.49 29.58
CA MET A 1 15.58 14.92 28.24
C MET A 1 15.54 13.79 27.19
N ALA A 2 15.71 12.52 27.54
CA ALA A 2 15.56 11.39 26.59
C ALA A 2 14.11 11.23 26.04
N GLY A 3 13.09 11.56 26.81
CA GLY A 3 11.69 11.41 26.36
C GLY A 3 11.24 12.39 25.27
N THR A 4 11.88 13.54 25.15
CA THR A 4 11.51 14.55 24.14
C THR A 4 11.99 14.13 22.76
N ALA A 5 13.24 13.64 22.65
CA ALA A 5 13.82 13.18 21.36
C ALA A 5 13.09 11.93 20.83
N ALA A 6 12.76 10.98 21.69
CA ALA A 6 11.97 9.81 21.29
C ALA A 6 10.57 10.20 20.76
N HIS A 7 9.93 11.18 21.39
CA HIS A 7 8.62 11.66 20.97
C HIS A 7 8.66 12.34 19.59
N GLU A 8 9.67 13.19 19.34
CA GLU A 8 9.86 13.85 18.04
C GLU A 8 10.06 12.84 16.90
N ILE A 9 10.84 11.77 17.12
CA ILE A 9 11.03 10.70 16.13
C ILE A 9 9.71 10.00 15.82
N LEU A 10 8.91 9.72 16.84
CA LEU A 10 7.65 8.98 16.67
C LEU A 10 6.54 9.83 16.05
N GLU A 11 6.54 11.14 16.27
CA GLU A 11 5.61 12.07 15.59
C GLU A 11 5.83 12.13 14.07
N GLY A 12 7.06 11.86 13.62
CA GLY A 12 7.41 11.81 12.19
C GLY A 12 7.08 10.51 11.48
N LEU A 13 6.60 9.47 12.20
CA LEU A 13 6.27 8.19 11.59
C LEU A 13 5.02 8.31 10.72
N GLU A 14 5.14 7.93 9.45
CA GLU A 14 4.04 7.87 8.53
C GLU A 14 3.58 6.43 8.30
N LEU A 15 2.27 6.20 8.38
CA LEU A 15 1.68 4.90 8.09
C LEU A 15 1.84 4.60 6.59
N ASP A 16 2.56 3.53 6.27
CA ASP A 16 2.88 3.11 4.91
C ASP A 16 1.83 2.14 4.35
N HIS A 17 1.57 1.05 5.05
CA HIS A 17 0.59 0.05 4.63
C HIS A 17 0.02 -0.75 5.80
N ILE A 18 -1.02 -1.53 5.50
CA ILE A 18 -1.64 -2.48 6.41
C ILE A 18 -1.30 -3.89 5.97
N GLY A 19 -0.67 -4.68 6.84
CA GLY A 19 -0.33 -6.07 6.58
C GLY A 19 -1.45 -7.03 6.99
N ILE A 20 -1.98 -7.79 6.04
CA ILE A 20 -3.06 -8.75 6.24
C ILE A 20 -2.55 -10.14 5.86
N LEU A 21 -2.48 -11.02 6.85
CA LEU A 21 -2.21 -12.45 6.63
C LEU A 21 -3.50 -13.10 6.11
N VAL A 22 -3.41 -13.80 4.99
CA VAL A 22 -4.53 -14.49 4.37
C VAL A 22 -4.25 -15.97 4.20
N LYS A 23 -5.29 -16.78 4.06
CA LYS A 23 -5.17 -18.21 3.86
C LYS A 23 -4.79 -18.56 2.42
N ASP A 24 -5.32 -17.81 1.46
CA ASP A 24 -5.11 -18.00 0.02
C ASP A 24 -4.98 -16.60 -0.59
N LEU A 25 -3.80 -16.32 -1.14
CA LEU A 25 -3.44 -14.99 -1.62
C LEU A 25 -4.23 -14.60 -2.87
N ASP A 26 -4.41 -15.51 -3.81
CA ASP A 26 -5.05 -15.22 -5.09
C ASP A 26 -6.55 -14.95 -4.91
N SER A 27 -7.19 -15.73 -4.03
CA SER A 27 -8.58 -15.50 -3.60
C SER A 27 -8.75 -14.16 -2.90
N ALA A 28 -7.85 -13.83 -1.97
CA ALA A 28 -7.89 -12.55 -1.26
C ALA A 28 -7.69 -11.35 -2.21
N VAL A 29 -6.72 -11.41 -3.12
CA VAL A 29 -6.52 -10.38 -4.16
C VAL A 29 -7.80 -10.18 -4.97
N THR A 30 -8.45 -11.27 -5.40
CA THR A 30 -9.71 -11.21 -6.14
C THR A 30 -10.81 -10.53 -5.33
N THR A 31 -10.94 -10.90 -4.05
CA THR A 31 -11.92 -10.32 -3.12
C THR A 31 -11.73 -8.81 -2.96
N PHE A 32 -10.51 -8.36 -2.65
CA PHE A 32 -10.23 -6.93 -2.45
C PHE A 32 -10.41 -6.12 -3.74
N ARG A 33 -10.09 -6.70 -4.90
CA ARG A 33 -10.34 -6.07 -6.19
C ARG A 33 -11.83 -5.92 -6.48
N THR A 34 -12.60 -7.00 -6.30
CA THR A 34 -14.02 -7.05 -6.70
C THR A 34 -14.91 -6.26 -5.74
N LEU A 35 -14.69 -6.39 -4.43
CA LEU A 35 -15.60 -5.80 -3.43
C LEU A 35 -15.19 -4.37 -3.05
N PHE A 36 -13.90 -4.06 -3.06
CA PHE A 36 -13.39 -2.79 -2.53
C PHE A 36 -12.70 -1.91 -3.57
N GLY A 37 -12.54 -2.38 -4.81
CA GLY A 37 -11.95 -1.60 -5.90
C GLY A 37 -10.44 -1.36 -5.76
N TYR A 38 -9.72 -2.18 -4.98
CA TYR A 38 -8.28 -2.17 -4.98
C TYR A 38 -7.74 -2.69 -6.30
N ARG A 39 -6.60 -2.20 -6.74
CA ARG A 39 -5.84 -2.76 -7.86
C ARG A 39 -4.57 -3.43 -7.35
N GLN A 40 -4.15 -4.48 -8.01
CA GLN A 40 -2.88 -5.13 -7.72
C GLN A 40 -1.74 -4.22 -8.14
N ALA A 41 -0.87 -3.88 -7.19
CA ALA A 41 0.26 -2.95 -7.40
C ALA A 41 1.58 -3.66 -7.71
N THR A 42 1.72 -4.93 -7.30
CA THR A 42 2.94 -5.72 -7.56
C THR A 42 2.59 -7.10 -8.10
N VAL A 43 3.53 -7.71 -8.84
CA VAL A 43 3.49 -9.18 -9.04
C VAL A 43 3.71 -9.87 -7.68
N PRO A 44 3.27 -11.13 -7.51
CA PRO A 44 3.58 -11.87 -6.29
C PRO A 44 5.10 -12.03 -6.11
N VAL A 45 5.58 -11.70 -4.90
CA VAL A 45 6.98 -11.86 -4.49
C VAL A 45 7.05 -12.90 -3.38
N VAL A 46 7.97 -13.84 -3.48
CA VAL A 46 8.27 -14.79 -2.39
C VAL A 46 9.34 -14.17 -1.51
N ASN A 47 9.01 -13.93 -0.25
CA ASN A 47 9.96 -13.55 0.77
C ASN A 47 10.48 -14.84 1.43
N THR A 48 11.69 -15.24 1.08
CA THR A 48 12.28 -16.53 1.51
C THR A 48 12.66 -16.53 2.98
N ARG A 49 13.05 -15.36 3.52
CA ARG A 49 13.42 -15.20 4.94
C ARG A 49 12.20 -15.30 5.84
N GLN A 50 11.11 -14.67 5.45
CA GLN A 50 9.84 -14.69 6.21
C GLN A 50 8.96 -15.88 5.82
N LYS A 51 9.31 -16.62 4.74
CA LYS A 51 8.58 -17.77 4.22
C LYS A 51 7.13 -17.44 3.88
N VAL A 52 6.94 -16.31 3.20
CA VAL A 52 5.63 -15.82 2.77
C VAL A 52 5.63 -15.44 1.30
N ARG A 53 4.48 -15.55 0.64
CA ARG A 53 4.21 -14.98 -0.67
C ARG A 53 3.40 -13.70 -0.48
N VAL A 54 3.81 -12.62 -1.10
CA VAL A 54 3.33 -11.26 -0.83
C VAL A 54 2.83 -10.60 -2.12
N VAL A 55 1.74 -9.83 -2.02
CA VAL A 55 1.25 -8.90 -3.05
C VAL A 55 0.88 -7.59 -2.37
N PHE A 56 1.25 -6.47 -2.97
CA PHE A 56 0.71 -5.17 -2.58
C PHE A 56 -0.49 -4.79 -3.44
N LEU A 57 -1.51 -4.24 -2.79
CA LEU A 57 -2.69 -3.66 -3.41
C LEU A 57 -2.74 -2.18 -3.09
N GLU A 58 -3.18 -1.38 -4.06
CA GLU A 58 -3.38 0.05 -3.86
C GLU A 58 -4.74 0.51 -4.39
N LYS A 59 -5.26 1.58 -3.80
CA LYS A 59 -6.48 2.25 -4.19
C LYS A 59 -6.34 3.73 -3.88
N GLU A 60 -6.73 4.59 -4.82
CA GLU A 60 -6.70 6.04 -4.64
C GLU A 60 -7.49 6.46 -3.40
N GLY A 61 -6.92 7.36 -2.60
CA GLY A 61 -7.51 7.84 -1.36
C GLY A 61 -7.58 6.81 -0.22
N SER A 62 -6.90 5.67 -0.36
CA SER A 62 -6.86 4.62 0.68
C SER A 62 -5.42 4.20 0.96
N LEU A 63 -5.19 3.69 2.16
CA LEU A 63 -3.89 3.08 2.50
C LEU A 63 -3.64 1.83 1.65
N PRO A 64 -2.41 1.59 1.22
CA PRO A 64 -2.01 0.34 0.60
C PRO A 64 -2.24 -0.86 1.52
N LEU A 65 -2.51 -2.02 0.92
CA LEU A 65 -2.60 -3.28 1.63
C LEU A 65 -1.46 -4.20 1.19
N LYS A 66 -0.77 -4.81 2.15
CA LYS A 66 0.17 -5.89 1.94
C LYS A 66 -0.54 -7.20 2.27
N LEU A 67 -1.04 -7.90 1.27
CA LEU A 67 -1.60 -9.23 1.46
C LEU A 67 -0.47 -10.26 1.40
N PHE A 68 -0.48 -11.21 2.31
CA PHE A 68 0.52 -12.28 2.30
C PHE A 68 -0.02 -13.58 2.85
N GLU A 69 0.49 -14.68 2.32
CA GLU A 69 0.19 -16.04 2.77
C GLU A 69 1.47 -16.78 3.16
N ALA A 70 1.36 -17.73 4.06
CA ALA A 70 2.47 -18.56 4.46
C ALA A 70 2.80 -19.60 3.36
N VAL A 71 4.09 -19.70 3.00
CA VAL A 71 4.57 -20.73 2.06
C VAL A 71 4.59 -22.11 2.72
N GLU A 72 4.86 -22.17 4.02
CA GLU A 72 4.90 -23.43 4.77
C GLU A 72 3.54 -23.77 5.41
N PRO A 73 2.86 -24.86 5.00
CA PRO A 73 1.49 -25.17 5.46
C PRO A 73 1.35 -25.40 6.97
N ASN A 74 2.43 -25.76 7.65
CA ASN A 74 2.44 -26.10 9.08
C ASN A 74 3.09 -25.01 9.94
N SER A 75 3.37 -23.83 9.37
CA SER A 75 3.93 -22.69 10.10
C SER A 75 2.92 -22.08 11.09
N ALA A 76 3.42 -21.26 12.01
CA ALA A 76 2.56 -20.49 12.91
C ALA A 76 1.62 -19.55 12.13
N LEU A 77 2.13 -18.91 11.06
CA LEU A 77 1.35 -18.05 10.18
C LEU A 77 0.24 -18.83 9.47
N ALA A 78 0.53 -20.00 8.91
CA ALA A 78 -0.48 -20.85 8.28
C ALA A 78 -1.57 -21.26 9.27
N ARG A 79 -1.20 -21.56 10.51
CA ARG A 79 -2.19 -21.89 11.56
C ARG A 79 -3.05 -20.68 11.92
N ALA A 80 -2.46 -19.47 12.03
CA ALA A 80 -3.19 -18.25 12.30
C ALA A 80 -4.20 -17.89 11.19
N ALA A 81 -3.86 -18.19 9.93
CA ALA A 81 -4.71 -17.92 8.78
C ALA A 81 -5.85 -18.93 8.56
N ARG A 82 -5.94 -20.03 9.33
CA ARG A 82 -6.91 -21.13 9.08
C ARG A 82 -8.37 -20.68 9.10
N SER A 83 -8.71 -19.74 9.98
CA SER A 83 -10.07 -19.24 10.17
C SER A 83 -10.41 -18.04 9.29
N GLY A 84 -9.52 -17.63 8.39
CA GLY A 84 -9.69 -16.47 7.51
C GLY A 84 -8.51 -15.50 7.60
N GLY A 85 -8.68 -14.29 7.07
CA GLY A 85 -7.66 -13.25 7.12
C GLY A 85 -7.48 -12.66 8.53
N VAL A 86 -6.26 -12.27 8.86
CA VAL A 86 -5.91 -11.65 10.15
C VAL A 86 -5.17 -10.34 9.89
N LEU A 87 -5.60 -9.26 10.53
CA LEU A 87 -4.77 -8.06 10.62
C LEU A 87 -3.49 -8.43 11.38
N HIS A 88 -2.35 -8.37 10.69
CA HIS A 88 -1.09 -8.86 11.23
C HIS A 88 -0.21 -7.74 11.75
N HIS A 89 -0.09 -6.64 11.00
CA HIS A 89 0.74 -5.50 11.39
C HIS A 89 0.28 -4.20 10.72
N LEU A 90 0.67 -3.10 11.34
CA LEU A 90 0.72 -1.79 10.72
C LEU A 90 2.17 -1.52 10.34
N ALA A 91 2.41 -1.03 9.12
CA ALA A 91 3.75 -0.68 8.69
C ALA A 91 3.94 0.84 8.71
N TYR A 92 5.06 1.27 9.24
CA TYR A 92 5.44 2.68 9.28
C TYR A 92 6.75 2.91 8.54
N TYR A 93 6.78 3.95 7.74
CA TYR A 93 8.00 4.42 7.10
C TYR A 93 8.83 5.23 8.09
N THR A 94 10.15 5.03 8.03
CA THR A 94 11.14 5.82 8.77
C THR A 94 12.43 5.98 7.97
N ASP A 95 13.04 7.16 8.07
CA ASP A 95 14.37 7.44 7.52
C ASP A 95 15.48 7.00 8.48
N ASP A 96 15.18 6.80 9.77
CA ASP A 96 16.11 6.38 10.83
C ASP A 96 15.56 5.11 11.51
N LEU A 97 15.92 3.96 10.96
CA LEU A 97 15.42 2.68 11.46
C LEU A 97 15.92 2.36 12.87
N GLU A 98 17.21 2.55 13.11
CA GLU A 98 17.82 2.27 14.42
C GLU A 98 17.27 3.19 15.50
N GLY A 99 17.27 4.51 15.28
CA GLY A 99 16.75 5.48 16.25
C GLY A 99 15.25 5.29 16.53
N THR A 100 14.47 4.90 15.51
CA THR A 100 13.06 4.56 15.68
C THR A 100 12.88 3.31 16.55
N ILE A 101 13.67 2.26 16.32
CA ILE A 101 13.64 1.04 17.14
C ILE A 101 14.00 1.37 18.60
N GLU A 102 15.10 2.11 18.82
CA GLU A 102 15.54 2.51 20.18
C GLU A 102 14.45 3.32 20.88
N SER A 103 13.82 4.25 20.18
CA SER A 103 12.72 5.07 20.73
C SER A 103 11.52 4.22 21.12
N LEU A 104 11.07 3.32 20.25
CA LEU A 104 9.94 2.41 20.54
C LEU A 104 10.27 1.45 21.69
N VAL A 105 11.49 0.90 21.74
CA VAL A 105 11.93 0.02 22.82
C VAL A 105 11.98 0.76 24.15
N SER A 106 12.44 2.01 24.18
CA SER A 106 12.47 2.84 25.39
C SER A 106 11.06 3.07 25.98
N LEU A 107 10.03 3.00 25.12
CA LEU A 107 8.61 3.11 25.48
C LEU A 107 7.92 1.76 25.73
N GLY A 108 8.69 0.66 25.73
CA GLY A 108 8.19 -0.67 26.11
C GLY A 108 7.86 -1.59 24.94
N ALA A 109 8.15 -1.20 23.70
CA ALA A 109 8.06 -2.11 22.57
C ALA A 109 9.12 -3.21 22.67
N ARG A 110 8.86 -4.34 22.01
CA ARG A 110 9.78 -5.47 21.97
C ARG A 110 10.11 -5.83 20.55
N VAL A 111 11.39 -5.91 20.20
CA VAL A 111 11.85 -6.36 18.89
C VAL A 111 11.48 -7.83 18.69
N LEU A 112 10.73 -8.12 17.64
CA LEU A 112 10.39 -9.46 17.19
C LEU A 112 11.38 -9.96 16.13
N SER A 113 11.76 -9.06 15.21
CA SER A 113 12.77 -9.31 14.19
C SER A 113 13.63 -8.05 14.04
N PRO A 114 14.94 -8.13 14.31
CA PRO A 114 15.86 -7.00 14.14
C PRO A 114 15.94 -6.58 12.65
N PRO A 115 16.59 -5.44 12.36
CA PRO A 115 16.78 -5.00 10.98
C PRO A 115 17.34 -6.10 10.09
N GLN A 116 16.67 -6.37 8.98
CA GLN A 116 17.07 -7.36 7.99
C GLN A 116 16.57 -6.95 6.61
N PRO A 117 17.21 -7.42 5.52
CA PRO A 117 16.75 -7.14 4.17
C PRO A 117 15.30 -7.63 3.95
N GLY A 118 14.44 -6.71 3.47
CA GLY A 118 13.05 -7.00 3.11
C GLY A 118 12.94 -7.32 1.62
N GLU A 119 12.81 -8.59 1.24
CA GLU A 119 12.80 -9.00 -0.18
C GLU A 119 11.65 -8.37 -0.98
N ALA A 120 10.52 -8.05 -0.33
CA ALA A 120 9.40 -7.34 -0.96
C ALA A 120 9.66 -5.82 -1.15
N PHE A 121 10.77 -5.32 -0.62
CA PHE A 121 11.21 -3.91 -0.64
C PHE A 121 12.57 -3.74 -1.31
N ASP A 122 12.92 -4.59 -2.28
CA ASP A 122 14.22 -4.58 -2.96
C ASP A 122 15.42 -4.63 -2.00
N ASP A 123 15.29 -5.47 -0.97
CA ASP A 123 16.27 -5.72 0.09
C ASP A 123 16.58 -4.50 0.99
N HIS A 124 15.79 -3.43 0.93
CA HIS A 124 15.86 -2.37 1.92
C HIS A 124 15.54 -2.92 3.31
N PRO A 125 16.25 -2.42 4.37
CA PRO A 125 16.07 -2.97 5.70
C PRO A 125 14.68 -2.72 6.26
N ILE A 126 14.14 -3.76 6.91
CA ILE A 126 12.89 -3.75 7.64
C ILE A 126 13.08 -4.34 9.02
N ALA A 127 12.24 -3.98 9.98
CA ALA A 127 12.21 -4.58 11.31
C ALA A 127 10.79 -4.82 11.78
N PHE A 128 10.58 -5.79 12.69
CA PHE A 128 9.29 -6.04 13.31
C PHE A 128 9.37 -5.87 14.83
N LEU A 129 8.39 -5.17 15.38
CA LEU A 129 8.25 -4.97 16.81
C LEU A 129 6.84 -5.35 17.28
N TYR A 130 6.74 -5.77 18.52
CA TYR A 130 5.48 -5.88 19.23
C TYR A 130 5.31 -4.65 20.13
N VAL A 131 4.22 -3.91 19.93
CA VAL A 131 3.96 -2.65 20.65
C VAL A 131 2.88 -2.77 21.73
N GLY A 132 2.54 -3.99 22.12
CA GLY A 132 1.48 -4.26 23.08
C GLY A 132 0.11 -4.45 22.43
N SER A 133 -0.90 -4.74 23.25
CA SER A 133 -2.32 -4.89 22.84
C SER A 133 -2.57 -5.83 21.66
N GLY A 134 -1.69 -6.84 21.46
CA GLY A 134 -1.79 -7.77 20.32
C GLY A 134 -1.34 -7.20 18.99
N MET A 135 -0.72 -6.01 18.95
CA MET A 135 -0.36 -5.30 17.72
C MET A 135 1.14 -5.46 17.40
N ASN A 136 1.41 -5.86 16.18
CA ASN A 136 2.74 -5.83 15.60
C ASN A 136 2.90 -4.59 14.71
N VAL A 137 4.12 -4.06 14.68
CA VAL A 137 4.54 -2.98 13.80
C VAL A 137 5.66 -3.48 12.90
N GLU A 138 5.59 -3.21 11.61
CA GLU A 138 6.69 -3.30 10.66
C GLU A 138 7.26 -1.90 10.46
N LEU A 139 8.56 -1.74 10.59
CA LEU A 139 9.26 -0.52 10.19
C LEU A 139 9.90 -0.77 8.82
N VAL A 140 9.67 0.15 7.88
CA VAL A 140 10.21 0.09 6.51
C VAL A 140 11.01 1.34 6.20
N THR A 141 12.08 1.19 5.42
CA THR A 141 12.98 2.31 5.05
C THR A 141 12.83 2.73 3.60
N THR A 142 11.85 2.17 2.89
CA THR A 142 11.51 2.56 1.52
C THR A 142 10.01 2.45 1.31
N ARG A 143 9.47 3.25 0.38
CA ARG A 143 8.09 3.17 -0.10
C ARG A 143 7.98 2.46 -1.44
N ASP A 144 9.12 1.98 -1.95
CA ASP A 144 9.17 1.21 -3.19
C ASP A 144 9.01 -0.28 -2.92
N TRP A 145 8.26 -0.95 -3.78
CA TRP A 145 7.98 -2.38 -3.68
C TRP A 145 8.56 -3.14 -4.87
N ARG A 146 9.19 -4.26 -4.59
CA ARG A 146 9.69 -5.18 -5.63
C ARG A 146 8.55 -5.65 -6.53
N GLY A 147 8.84 -5.69 -7.83
CA GLY A 147 7.87 -6.20 -8.81
C GLY A 147 6.68 -5.27 -9.06
N ARG A 148 6.83 -3.98 -8.81
CA ARG A 148 5.76 -2.98 -9.02
C ARG A 148 5.26 -3.01 -10.45
N ILE A 149 3.94 -3.14 -10.61
CA ILE A 149 3.26 -3.08 -11.89
C ILE A 149 3.07 -1.60 -12.23
N ARG A 150 3.85 -1.11 -13.21
CA ARG A 150 3.62 0.25 -13.71
C ARG A 150 2.28 0.29 -14.43
N ALA A 151 1.37 1.15 -13.99
CA ALA A 151 0.17 1.44 -14.77
C ALA A 151 0.60 1.90 -16.16
N ALA A 152 0.03 1.29 -17.22
CA ALA A 152 0.18 1.84 -18.56
C ALA A 152 -0.30 3.30 -18.49
N ALA A 153 0.53 4.23 -18.97
CA ALA A 153 0.14 5.62 -19.07
C ALA A 153 -1.23 5.68 -19.80
N PRO A 154 -2.21 6.46 -19.29
CA PRO A 154 -3.48 6.59 -19.98
C PRO A 154 -3.20 7.00 -21.41
N ALA A 155 -3.73 6.24 -22.38
CA ALA A 155 -3.65 6.59 -23.78
C ALA A 155 -4.16 8.04 -23.89
N ARG A 156 -3.30 8.96 -24.34
CA ARG A 156 -3.72 10.34 -24.62
C ARG A 156 -4.76 10.23 -25.73
N THR A 157 -6.02 10.30 -25.34
CA THR A 157 -7.11 10.51 -26.27
C THR A 157 -6.95 11.93 -26.80
N GLY A 158 -6.14 12.03 -27.85
CA GLY A 158 -6.07 13.22 -28.66
C GLY A 158 -7.33 13.29 -29.50
N THR A 159 -8.33 13.97 -29.00
CA THR A 159 -9.41 14.51 -29.82
C THR A 159 -9.44 16.00 -29.52
N THR A 160 -8.61 16.75 -30.22
CA THR A 160 -8.86 18.16 -30.51
C THR A 160 -9.99 18.16 -31.55
N ALA A 161 -11.23 18.21 -31.11
CA ALA A 161 -12.30 18.74 -31.93
C ALA A 161 -12.13 20.24 -31.95
N GLU A 162 -11.67 20.80 -33.05
CA GLU A 162 -11.82 22.21 -33.35
C GLU A 162 -13.29 22.59 -33.31
N PRO A 163 -13.65 23.71 -32.70
CA PRO A 163 -15.01 24.24 -32.81
C PRO A 163 -15.24 24.70 -34.26
N ALA A 164 -16.11 24.02 -34.96
CA ALA A 164 -16.60 24.47 -36.25
C ALA A 164 -17.22 25.86 -36.12
N ASP A 165 -16.79 26.72 -37.00
CA ASP A 165 -17.17 28.08 -37.25
C ASP A 165 -18.68 28.36 -37.07
N ALA A 166 -19.00 29.19 -36.08
CA ALA A 166 -20.32 29.80 -35.95
C ALA A 166 -20.32 31.14 -36.72
N MET A 167 -20.36 31.04 -38.04
CA MET A 167 -20.66 32.19 -38.90
C MET A 167 -21.48 31.71 -40.11
N ASP A 168 -22.81 31.83 -39.98
CA ASP A 168 -23.70 32.23 -41.05
C ASP A 168 -25.18 31.98 -40.67
N LEU A 169 -25.81 32.83 -39.91
CA LEU A 169 -27.27 32.85 -39.75
C LEU A 169 -27.75 34.27 -39.39
N GLU A 170 -27.24 35.28 -40.10
CA GLU A 170 -27.89 36.58 -40.19
C GLU A 170 -28.03 36.97 -41.67
N ARG A 171 -29.02 36.49 -42.37
CA ARG A 171 -29.62 37.11 -43.53
C ARG A 171 -30.78 36.29 -44.07
N LYS A 172 -31.95 36.55 -43.54
CA LYS A 172 -33.22 36.49 -44.27
C LYS A 172 -34.42 36.71 -43.33
N VAL A 173 -34.62 37.92 -42.93
CA VAL A 173 -36.00 38.42 -42.68
C VAL A 173 -36.07 39.84 -43.21
N GLY A 174 -36.54 39.97 -44.40
CA GLY A 174 -36.82 41.27 -44.99
C GLY A 174 -37.85 41.08 -46.12
N GLY A 175 -39.03 41.62 -45.93
CA GLY A 175 -40.04 41.85 -46.98
C GLY A 175 -41.12 40.76 -47.02
N SER A 176 -42.31 41.05 -46.99
CA SER A 176 -43.20 42.15 -47.34
C SER A 176 -44.63 41.77 -47.07
N ASP A 177 -45.37 42.67 -46.54
CA ASP A 177 -46.66 43.22 -46.99
C ASP A 177 -47.86 42.30 -47.27
N GLY A 178 -48.92 42.68 -46.63
CA GLY A 178 -50.14 42.93 -47.38
C GLY A 178 -51.40 42.21 -46.92
N ILE A 179 -52.29 43.05 -46.42
CA ILE A 179 -53.74 42.98 -46.29
C ILE A 179 -54.32 42.29 -45.07
#